data_cfdc617ea85840de9e1ae59abf11aa36
#
_entry.id   cfdc617ea85840de9e1ae59abf11aa36
#
_cell.length_a   1.000
_cell.length_b   1.000
_cell.length_c   1.000
_cell.angle_alpha   90.00
_cell.angle_beta   90.00
_cell.angle_gamma   90.00
#
_symmetry.space_group_name_H-M   'P 1'
#
loop_
_entity.id
_entity.type
_entity.pdbx_description
1 polymer ?
#
loop_
_entity_poly.entity_id
_entity_poly.type
_entity_poly.pdbx_seq_one_letter_code
_entity_poly.pdbx_strand_id
1 'polypeptide(L)'
;MHTPSDPIELAVQLMSIDSTSGREGDVVAWLDRYLAASGWRTQRIPVSNGRDDLYATVVDSPLVTLSTHLDTVPPFIPPQRDGHLLRGRGACDAKGIAAAMICAAERLRAARFPIALLFVVGEEVTHDGAQAANRAFADGVVPRTNRVMIDGEPTESTLAVGTKGAIRVTVRTEGQAAHSAYPHLGKSATRDLVHLLHELDATSFPSDPLLGETTVNIGALSGGVADNVVAPWAESRLMIRLVSPADEVSSIIERWAAGRAKLEWGPTVPPVRLGVVQGFRTSVAAFATDIPALALWGTPYLYGPGSIHVAHRDDEHVSMDELREAVAAYEAIAQRSLTD
;
A
#
# COMPACT_ATOMS: atom_id res chain seq x y z
N MET A 1 11.32 -28.02 -20.29
CA MET A 1 10.51 -26.79 -20.34
C MET A 1 9.59 -26.82 -19.14
N HIS A 2 9.76 -25.93 -18.19
CA HIS A 2 8.85 -25.83 -17.06
C HIS A 2 7.50 -25.32 -17.60
N THR A 3 6.42 -26.05 -17.37
CA THR A 3 5.06 -25.56 -17.70
C THR A 3 4.83 -24.31 -16.85
N PRO A 4 4.33 -23.20 -17.39
CA PRO A 4 4.00 -22.03 -16.58
C PRO A 4 3.06 -22.47 -15.45
N SER A 5 3.40 -22.14 -14.22
CA SER A 5 2.57 -22.48 -13.06
C SER A 5 1.18 -21.85 -13.20
N ASP A 6 0.14 -22.54 -12.77
CA ASP A 6 -1.19 -21.93 -12.63
C ASP A 6 -1.10 -20.85 -11.51
N PRO A 7 -1.49 -19.59 -11.74
CA PRO A 7 -1.42 -18.54 -10.74
C PRO A 7 -2.23 -18.89 -9.48
N ILE A 8 -3.29 -19.70 -9.61
CA ILE A 8 -4.09 -20.13 -8.46
C ILE A 8 -3.30 -21.09 -7.56
N GLU A 9 -2.59 -22.07 -8.15
CA GLU A 9 -1.78 -23.02 -7.37
C GLU A 9 -0.65 -22.30 -6.64
N LEU A 10 -0.01 -21.34 -7.32
CA LEU A 10 1.06 -20.57 -6.74
C LEU A 10 0.55 -19.62 -5.63
N ALA A 11 -0.61 -18.98 -5.84
CA ALA A 11 -1.26 -18.16 -4.84
C ALA A 11 -1.59 -18.97 -3.57
N VAL A 12 -2.16 -20.17 -3.71
CA VAL A 12 -2.45 -21.05 -2.58
C VAL A 12 -1.17 -21.39 -1.80
N GLN A 13 -0.04 -21.66 -2.50
CA GLN A 13 1.23 -21.96 -1.84
C GLN A 13 1.76 -20.75 -1.06
N LEU A 14 1.76 -19.55 -1.65
CA LEU A 14 2.19 -18.32 -0.98
C LEU A 14 1.28 -17.98 0.21
N MET A 15 -0.03 -18.06 0.04
CA MET A 15 -1.01 -17.78 1.09
C MET A 15 -0.98 -18.80 2.25
N SER A 16 -0.47 -20.01 2.01
CA SER A 16 -0.33 -21.03 3.07
C SER A 16 0.78 -20.74 4.07
N ILE A 17 1.63 -19.76 3.79
CA ILE A 17 2.72 -19.33 4.67
C ILE A 17 2.30 -18.06 5.37
N ASP A 18 2.26 -18.05 6.71
CA ASP A 18 2.00 -16.83 7.50
C ASP A 18 3.13 -15.82 7.25
N SER A 19 2.77 -14.66 6.74
CA SER A 19 3.67 -13.52 6.53
C SER A 19 3.05 -12.22 7.06
N THR A 20 2.32 -12.31 8.17
CA THR A 20 1.88 -11.12 8.89
C THR A 20 3.04 -10.16 9.06
N SER A 21 2.84 -8.87 8.78
CA SER A 21 3.89 -7.84 8.78
C SER A 21 4.82 -7.96 10.00
N GLY A 22 6.12 -8.01 9.75
CA GLY A 22 7.17 -8.33 10.72
C GLY A 22 7.56 -9.81 10.80
N ARG A 23 6.91 -10.72 10.06
CA ARG A 23 7.13 -12.18 10.07
C ARG A 23 7.31 -12.76 8.67
N GLU A 24 7.77 -11.99 7.72
CA GLU A 24 7.82 -12.31 6.29
C GLU A 24 8.95 -13.28 5.90
N GLY A 25 9.89 -13.55 6.81
CA GLY A 25 11.09 -14.33 6.50
C GLY A 25 10.82 -15.70 5.86
N ASP A 26 9.79 -16.41 6.30
CA ASP A 26 9.47 -17.75 5.78
C ASP A 26 8.92 -17.71 4.34
N VAL A 27 8.06 -16.76 4.02
CA VAL A 27 7.51 -16.63 2.66
C VAL A 27 8.59 -16.17 1.69
N VAL A 28 9.46 -15.24 2.09
CA VAL A 28 10.62 -14.80 1.30
C VAL A 28 11.58 -15.96 1.07
N ALA A 29 11.90 -16.74 2.10
CA ALA A 29 12.78 -17.90 1.97
C ALA A 29 12.18 -19.00 1.07
N TRP A 30 10.88 -19.19 1.11
CA TRP A 30 10.19 -20.12 0.24
C TRP A 30 10.23 -19.65 -1.23
N LEU A 31 9.89 -18.36 -1.45
CA LEU A 31 9.84 -17.79 -2.80
C LEU A 31 11.22 -17.71 -3.46
N ASP A 32 12.26 -17.40 -2.68
CA ASP A 32 13.66 -17.42 -3.14
C ASP A 32 14.04 -18.81 -3.69
N ARG A 33 13.76 -19.88 -2.92
CA ARG A 33 14.02 -21.27 -3.39
C ARG A 33 13.18 -21.61 -4.62
N TYR A 34 11.93 -21.21 -4.66
CA TYR A 34 11.03 -21.47 -5.79
C TYR A 34 11.54 -20.81 -7.08
N LEU A 35 11.90 -19.51 -7.02
CA LEU A 35 12.40 -18.79 -8.19
C LEU A 35 13.79 -19.29 -8.60
N ALA A 36 14.71 -19.57 -7.67
CA ALA A 36 16.01 -20.13 -7.97
C ALA A 36 15.89 -21.51 -8.65
N ALA A 37 15.01 -22.39 -8.16
CA ALA A 37 14.75 -23.69 -8.79
C ALA A 37 14.13 -23.56 -10.19
N SER A 38 13.40 -22.47 -10.45
CA SER A 38 12.86 -22.12 -11.76
C SER A 38 13.88 -21.44 -12.67
N GLY A 39 15.13 -21.23 -12.21
CA GLY A 39 16.24 -20.68 -12.99
C GLY A 39 16.32 -19.16 -13.02
N TRP A 40 15.70 -18.48 -12.05
CA TRP A 40 15.92 -17.05 -11.79
C TRP A 40 17.19 -16.86 -10.96
N ARG A 41 17.90 -15.78 -11.22
CA ARG A 41 18.96 -15.27 -10.33
C ARG A 41 18.30 -14.41 -9.26
N THR A 42 18.36 -14.83 -8.03
CA THR A 42 17.74 -14.18 -6.90
C THR A 42 18.76 -13.39 -6.09
N GLN A 43 18.32 -12.26 -5.54
CA GLN A 43 19.09 -11.41 -4.63
C GLN A 43 18.18 -10.99 -3.47
N ARG A 44 18.56 -11.37 -2.26
CA ARG A 44 17.91 -10.84 -1.05
C ARG A 44 18.47 -9.47 -0.73
N ILE A 45 17.60 -8.56 -0.36
CA ILE A 45 17.91 -7.18 0.04
C ILE A 45 17.53 -7.06 1.52
N PRO A 46 18.51 -6.93 2.44
CA PRO A 46 18.22 -6.85 3.86
C PRO A 46 17.40 -5.62 4.23
N VAL A 47 16.32 -5.80 4.98
CA VAL A 47 15.44 -4.74 5.50
C VAL A 47 15.66 -4.58 7.01
N SER A 48 15.46 -5.66 7.76
CA SER A 48 15.70 -5.72 9.21
C SER A 48 15.94 -7.19 9.64
N ASN A 49 16.17 -7.45 10.92
CA ASN A 49 16.47 -8.79 11.40
C ASN A 49 15.44 -9.84 10.96
N GLY A 50 15.87 -10.77 10.10
CA GLY A 50 15.04 -11.86 9.59
C GLY A 50 14.02 -11.45 8.51
N ARG A 51 14.07 -10.21 8.03
CA ARG A 51 13.20 -9.68 6.97
C ARG A 51 14.06 -9.18 5.82
N ASP A 52 13.83 -9.71 4.66
CA ASP A 52 14.51 -9.33 3.41
C ASP A 52 13.45 -9.07 2.33
N ASP A 53 13.71 -8.14 1.43
CA ASP A 53 13.04 -8.13 0.13
C ASP A 53 13.68 -9.18 -0.78
N LEU A 54 12.97 -9.56 -1.84
CA LEU A 54 13.46 -10.50 -2.83
C LEU A 54 13.43 -9.88 -4.24
N TYR A 55 14.59 -9.66 -4.79
CA TYR A 55 14.75 -9.31 -6.20
C TYR A 55 15.10 -10.53 -7.03
N ALA A 56 14.56 -10.66 -8.26
CA ALA A 56 14.89 -11.75 -9.16
C ALA A 56 14.92 -11.30 -10.62
N THR A 57 15.93 -11.78 -11.39
CA THR A 57 16.04 -11.49 -12.82
C THR A 57 16.76 -12.64 -13.54
N VAL A 58 16.60 -12.70 -14.87
CA VAL A 58 17.32 -13.64 -15.74
C VAL A 58 18.22 -12.94 -16.74
N VAL A 59 18.21 -11.60 -16.74
CA VAL A 59 19.02 -10.75 -17.65
C VAL A 59 19.88 -9.80 -16.85
N ASP A 60 20.97 -9.31 -17.45
CA ASP A 60 21.87 -8.36 -16.77
C ASP A 60 21.33 -6.93 -16.77
N SER A 61 20.44 -6.61 -17.73
CA SER A 61 19.89 -5.29 -17.92
C SER A 61 18.36 -5.35 -18.06
N PRO A 62 17.62 -5.65 -16.97
CA PRO A 62 16.16 -5.61 -17.00
C PRO A 62 15.69 -4.17 -17.22
N LEU A 63 14.64 -3.99 -18.01
CA LEU A 63 14.03 -2.69 -18.29
C LEU A 63 12.69 -2.51 -17.59
N VAL A 64 12.02 -3.60 -17.23
CA VAL A 64 10.73 -3.60 -16.53
C VAL A 64 10.85 -4.45 -15.27
N THR A 65 10.32 -3.96 -14.16
CA THR A 65 10.20 -4.72 -12.93
C THR A 65 8.72 -4.82 -12.53
N LEU A 66 8.23 -6.03 -12.27
CA LEU A 66 6.96 -6.25 -11.59
C LEU A 66 7.24 -6.28 -10.09
N SER A 67 6.54 -5.46 -9.33
CA SER A 67 6.70 -5.30 -7.88
C SER A 67 5.38 -5.48 -7.15
N THR A 68 5.41 -6.13 -6.00
CA THR A 68 4.31 -6.14 -5.02
C THR A 68 4.85 -6.59 -3.67
N HIS A 69 4.04 -6.52 -2.62
CA HIS A 69 4.45 -6.90 -1.28
C HIS A 69 4.09 -8.36 -0.93
N LEU A 70 4.78 -8.92 0.07
CA LEU A 70 4.55 -10.28 0.56
C LEU A 70 3.99 -10.31 1.99
N ASP A 71 4.05 -9.20 2.70
CA ASP A 71 3.42 -9.10 4.01
C ASP A 71 1.90 -8.99 3.91
N THR A 72 1.24 -9.25 5.00
CA THR A 72 -0.22 -9.17 5.11
C THR A 72 -0.61 -8.65 6.48
N VAL A 73 -1.77 -7.98 6.59
CA VAL A 73 -2.34 -7.63 7.89
C VAL A 73 -2.76 -8.87 8.69
N PRO A 74 -2.77 -8.81 10.04
CA PRO A 74 -3.36 -9.86 10.87
C PRO A 74 -4.92 -9.86 10.77
N PRO A 75 -5.58 -11.00 11.10
CA PRO A 75 -5.01 -12.29 11.43
C PRO A 75 -4.62 -13.09 10.18
N PHE A 76 -3.73 -14.07 10.33
CA PHE A 76 -3.49 -15.08 9.29
C PHE A 76 -4.77 -15.90 9.05
N ILE A 77 -5.20 -15.98 7.79
CA ILE A 77 -6.36 -16.75 7.35
C ILE A 77 -5.89 -17.66 6.21
N PRO A 78 -5.88 -18.98 6.39
CA PRO A 78 -5.38 -19.92 5.38
C PRO A 78 -6.21 -19.87 4.09
N PRO A 79 -5.60 -20.22 2.93
CA PRO A 79 -6.30 -20.20 1.65
C PRO A 79 -7.39 -21.27 1.58
N GLN A 80 -8.51 -20.91 0.98
CA GLN A 80 -9.61 -21.80 0.68
C GLN A 80 -10.18 -21.50 -0.71
N ARG A 81 -10.40 -22.55 -1.52
CA ARG A 81 -11.15 -22.42 -2.77
C ARG A 81 -12.64 -22.56 -2.48
N ASP A 82 -13.42 -21.58 -2.91
CA ASP A 82 -14.87 -21.53 -2.73
C ASP A 82 -15.54 -21.17 -4.06
N GLY A 83 -16.01 -22.17 -4.80
CA GLY A 83 -16.55 -21.96 -6.14
C GLY A 83 -15.53 -21.36 -7.09
N HIS A 84 -15.77 -20.12 -7.54
CA HIS A 84 -14.88 -19.35 -8.41
C HIS A 84 -13.93 -18.41 -7.65
N LEU A 85 -14.03 -18.39 -6.32
CA LEU A 85 -13.22 -17.52 -5.46
C LEU A 85 -12.06 -18.28 -4.81
N LEU A 86 -10.94 -17.59 -4.69
CA LEU A 86 -9.87 -17.92 -3.76
C LEU A 86 -10.02 -16.99 -2.55
N ARG A 87 -10.25 -17.57 -1.36
CA ARG A 87 -10.42 -16.85 -0.10
C ARG A 87 -9.20 -17.03 0.77
N GLY A 88 -8.99 -16.09 1.68
CA GLY A 88 -7.93 -16.11 2.70
C GLY A 88 -7.10 -14.84 2.69
N ARG A 89 -6.29 -14.66 3.71
CA ARG A 89 -5.44 -13.47 3.86
C ARG A 89 -4.36 -13.44 2.78
N GLY A 90 -4.24 -12.30 2.08
CA GLY A 90 -3.36 -12.15 0.92
C GLY A 90 -3.98 -12.65 -0.41
N ALA A 91 -5.27 -13.02 -0.43
CA ALA A 91 -5.92 -13.46 -1.67
C ALA A 91 -5.93 -12.35 -2.73
N CYS A 92 -6.32 -11.14 -2.37
CA CYS A 92 -6.24 -9.96 -3.23
C CYS A 92 -5.11 -9.01 -2.84
N ASP A 93 -4.61 -9.07 -1.58
CA ASP A 93 -3.68 -8.10 -1.03
C ASP A 93 -2.51 -8.80 -0.28
N ALA A 94 -1.39 -9.12 -0.96
CA ALA A 94 -1.17 -9.08 -2.41
C ALA A 94 -0.55 -10.40 -2.93
N LYS A 95 -0.63 -11.53 -2.18
CA LYS A 95 -0.01 -12.82 -2.57
C LYS A 95 -0.62 -13.42 -3.84
N GLY A 96 -1.94 -13.23 -4.05
CA GLY A 96 -2.58 -13.58 -5.32
C GLY A 96 -2.01 -12.79 -6.48
N ILE A 97 -1.77 -11.51 -6.29
CA ILE A 97 -1.12 -10.63 -7.25
C ILE A 97 0.31 -11.09 -7.53
N ALA A 98 1.10 -11.37 -6.48
CA ALA A 98 2.46 -11.89 -6.60
C ALA A 98 2.50 -13.17 -7.47
N ALA A 99 1.56 -14.07 -7.27
CA ALA A 99 1.44 -15.29 -8.07
C ALA A 99 1.14 -14.98 -9.56
N ALA A 100 0.23 -14.06 -9.84
CA ALA A 100 -0.08 -13.65 -11.21
C ALA A 100 1.13 -12.97 -11.88
N MET A 101 1.85 -12.11 -11.16
CA MET A 101 3.08 -11.46 -11.64
C MET A 101 4.18 -12.45 -11.95
N ILE A 102 4.40 -13.47 -11.11
CA ILE A 102 5.39 -14.52 -11.37
C ILE A 102 5.04 -15.28 -12.64
N CYS A 103 3.76 -15.66 -12.82
CA CYS A 103 3.32 -16.33 -14.04
C CYS A 103 3.49 -15.46 -15.30
N ALA A 104 3.21 -14.16 -15.21
CA ALA A 104 3.43 -13.22 -16.30
C ALA A 104 4.93 -13.06 -16.62
N ALA A 105 5.77 -12.96 -15.59
CA ALA A 105 7.22 -12.86 -15.74
C ALA A 105 7.82 -14.12 -16.39
N GLU A 106 7.30 -15.32 -16.10
CA GLU A 106 7.72 -16.56 -16.78
C GLU A 106 7.37 -16.55 -18.28
N ARG A 107 6.21 -16.00 -18.67
CA ARG A 107 5.85 -15.87 -20.09
C ARG A 107 6.69 -14.82 -20.78
N LEU A 108 6.91 -13.66 -20.15
CA LEU A 108 7.79 -12.61 -20.66
C LEU A 108 9.23 -13.09 -20.81
N ARG A 109 9.74 -13.86 -19.84
CA ARG A 109 11.04 -14.52 -19.90
C ARG A 109 11.14 -15.49 -21.09
N ALA A 110 10.12 -16.33 -21.32
CA ALA A 110 10.09 -17.23 -22.46
C ALA A 110 10.13 -16.49 -23.80
N ALA A 111 9.56 -15.28 -23.85
CA ALA A 111 9.64 -14.33 -24.97
C ALA A 111 10.96 -13.52 -25.02
N ARG A 112 11.92 -13.78 -24.11
CA ARG A 112 13.19 -13.05 -23.94
C ARG A 112 13.01 -11.56 -23.66
N PHE A 113 11.90 -11.19 -23.02
CA PHE A 113 11.65 -9.82 -22.60
C PHE A 113 12.53 -9.45 -21.38
N PRO A 114 13.09 -8.23 -21.30
CA PRO A 114 14.01 -7.82 -20.25
C PRO A 114 13.28 -7.51 -18.92
N ILE A 115 12.84 -8.54 -18.22
CA ILE A 115 12.00 -8.50 -17.02
C ILE A 115 12.77 -8.80 -15.75
N ALA A 116 12.37 -8.17 -14.64
CA ALA A 116 12.71 -8.50 -13.28
C ALA A 116 11.45 -8.56 -12.39
N LEU A 117 11.60 -9.16 -11.23
CA LEU A 117 10.63 -9.22 -10.15
C LEU A 117 11.23 -8.57 -8.91
N LEU A 118 10.42 -7.84 -8.16
CA LEU A 118 10.74 -7.30 -6.85
C LEU A 118 9.58 -7.61 -5.91
N PHE A 119 9.87 -8.30 -4.82
CA PHE A 119 8.91 -8.57 -3.75
C PHE A 119 9.40 -7.89 -2.49
N VAL A 120 8.63 -6.92 -2.01
CA VAL A 120 8.97 -6.13 -0.82
C VAL A 120 8.24 -6.65 0.42
N VAL A 121 8.70 -6.24 1.59
CA VAL A 121 8.11 -6.57 2.89
C VAL A 121 7.75 -5.29 3.64
N GLY A 122 6.74 -5.35 4.53
CA GLY A 122 6.38 -4.24 5.41
C GLY A 122 5.60 -3.12 4.74
N GLU A 123 4.95 -3.36 3.61
CA GLU A 123 4.08 -2.38 2.92
C GLU A 123 2.96 -1.91 3.84
N GLU A 124 2.28 -2.83 4.48
CA GLU A 124 1.08 -2.64 5.30
C GLU A 124 1.29 -1.73 6.53
N VAL A 125 2.56 -1.48 6.90
CA VAL A 125 2.87 -0.78 8.16
C VAL A 125 3.90 0.34 7.99
N THR A 126 5.05 0.06 7.36
CA THR A 126 6.24 0.91 7.45
C THR A 126 6.83 1.33 6.11
N HIS A 127 6.53 0.63 5.02
CA HIS A 127 7.17 0.75 3.71
C HIS A 127 8.71 0.61 3.78
N ASP A 128 9.24 -0.05 4.82
CA ASP A 128 10.70 -0.15 5.05
C ASP A 128 11.39 -1.04 4.02
N GLY A 129 10.68 -2.06 3.51
CA GLY A 129 11.13 -2.89 2.38
C GLY A 129 11.31 -2.06 1.12
N ALA A 130 10.28 -1.35 0.68
CA ALA A 130 10.38 -0.48 -0.50
C ALA A 130 11.51 0.54 -0.38
N GLN A 131 11.71 1.13 0.81
CA GLN A 131 12.85 2.02 1.07
C GLN A 131 14.20 1.29 0.96
N ALA A 132 14.30 0.04 1.45
CA ALA A 132 15.52 -0.76 1.34
C ALA A 132 15.80 -1.14 -0.13
N ALA A 133 14.79 -1.54 -0.88
CA ALA A 133 14.89 -1.81 -2.32
C ALA A 133 15.35 -0.57 -3.10
N ASN A 134 14.82 0.61 -2.76
CA ASN A 134 15.22 1.87 -3.42
C ASN A 134 16.69 2.23 -3.10
N ARG A 135 17.16 2.00 -1.87
CA ARG A 135 18.59 2.14 -1.52
C ARG A 135 19.45 1.13 -2.27
N ALA A 136 19.06 -0.14 -2.32
CA ALA A 136 19.77 -1.18 -3.06
C ALA A 136 19.92 -0.85 -4.55
N PHE A 137 18.89 -0.24 -5.14
CA PHE A 137 18.95 0.27 -6.51
C PHE A 137 19.95 1.44 -6.61
N ALA A 138 19.88 2.41 -5.72
CA ALA A 138 20.82 3.56 -5.71
C ALA A 138 22.28 3.12 -5.57
N ASP A 139 22.54 2.12 -4.71
CA ASP A 139 23.87 1.60 -4.41
C ASP A 139 24.39 0.60 -5.45
N GLY A 140 23.57 0.21 -6.44
CA GLY A 140 23.93 -0.74 -7.49
C GLY A 140 24.01 -2.19 -7.01
N VAL A 141 23.35 -2.55 -5.90
CA VAL A 141 23.18 -3.93 -5.43
C VAL A 141 22.35 -4.73 -6.42
N VAL A 142 21.39 -4.05 -7.08
CA VAL A 142 20.60 -4.57 -8.20
C VAL A 142 20.86 -3.73 -9.44
N PRO A 143 20.61 -4.25 -10.68
CA PRO A 143 20.82 -3.51 -11.92
C PRO A 143 20.03 -2.20 -11.99
N ARG A 144 20.71 -1.09 -12.30
CA ARG A 144 20.12 0.27 -12.42
C ARG A 144 19.64 0.59 -13.85
N THR A 145 19.13 -0.40 -14.55
CA THR A 145 18.68 -0.28 -15.95
C THR A 145 17.17 -0.16 -16.09
N ASN A 146 16.45 -0.32 -14.99
CA ASN A 146 14.99 -0.31 -14.97
C ASN A 146 14.44 1.03 -15.47
N ARG A 147 13.45 0.98 -16.35
CA ARG A 147 12.74 2.14 -16.91
C ARG A 147 11.30 2.22 -16.46
N VAL A 148 10.73 1.06 -16.14
CA VAL A 148 9.32 0.91 -15.81
C VAL A 148 9.18 -0.01 -14.60
N MET A 149 8.40 0.42 -13.65
CA MET A 149 7.96 -0.40 -12.51
C MET A 149 6.44 -0.57 -12.59
N ILE A 150 5.98 -1.81 -12.54
CA ILE A 150 4.55 -2.14 -12.47
C ILE A 150 4.31 -2.67 -11.07
N ASP A 151 3.66 -1.86 -10.27
CA ASP A 151 3.30 -2.21 -8.90
C ASP A 151 1.95 -2.92 -8.87
N GLY A 152 1.81 -3.88 -7.98
CA GLY A 152 0.64 -4.75 -7.88
C GLY A 152 -0.15 -4.52 -6.62
N GLU A 153 -1.35 -3.95 -6.80
CA GLU A 153 -2.33 -3.70 -5.75
C GLU A 153 -3.75 -4.00 -6.25
N PRO A 154 -4.73 -4.28 -5.36
CA PRO A 154 -6.09 -4.61 -5.78
C PRO A 154 -6.83 -3.39 -6.37
N THR A 155 -6.75 -3.23 -7.69
CA THR A 155 -7.33 -2.11 -8.45
C THR A 155 -8.56 -2.50 -9.27
N GLU A 156 -9.23 -3.62 -8.95
CA GLU A 156 -10.40 -4.12 -9.69
C GLU A 156 -10.10 -4.36 -11.18
N SER A 157 -8.91 -4.90 -11.47
CA SER A 157 -8.42 -5.14 -12.84
C SER A 157 -8.46 -3.89 -13.72
N THR A 158 -8.22 -2.70 -13.14
CA THR A 158 -8.08 -1.43 -13.85
C THR A 158 -6.66 -0.89 -13.72
N LEU A 159 -6.19 -0.14 -14.71
CA LEU A 159 -4.91 0.55 -14.65
C LEU A 159 -5.11 1.89 -13.93
N ALA A 160 -4.49 2.06 -12.77
CA ALA A 160 -4.65 3.30 -12.01
C ALA A 160 -3.91 4.45 -12.70
N VAL A 161 -4.54 5.61 -12.81
CA VAL A 161 -3.94 6.85 -13.36
C VAL A 161 -3.20 7.65 -12.29
N GLY A 162 -3.39 7.29 -11.03
CA GLY A 162 -2.71 7.87 -9.89
C GLY A 162 -3.22 7.30 -8.57
N THR A 163 -2.44 7.52 -7.53
CA THR A 163 -2.76 7.17 -6.14
C THR A 163 -2.93 8.43 -5.31
N LYS A 164 -3.88 8.41 -4.38
CA LYS A 164 -3.92 9.45 -3.35
C LYS A 164 -2.81 9.18 -2.33
N GLY A 165 -2.21 10.26 -1.86
CA GLY A 165 -1.31 10.19 -0.72
C GLY A 165 -2.07 10.03 0.61
N ALA A 166 -1.32 9.99 1.69
CA ALA A 166 -1.87 9.94 3.04
C ALA A 166 -1.01 10.72 4.03
N ILE A 167 -1.65 11.38 4.97
CA ILE A 167 -1.01 11.95 6.15
C ILE A 167 -1.87 11.69 7.38
N ARG A 168 -1.23 11.37 8.49
CA ARG A 168 -1.90 11.20 9.78
C ARG A 168 -1.57 12.38 10.68
N VAL A 169 -2.54 12.82 11.46
CA VAL A 169 -2.33 13.83 12.49
C VAL A 169 -3.14 13.50 13.73
N THR A 170 -2.49 13.57 14.89
CA THR A 170 -3.15 13.53 16.20
C THR A 170 -3.40 14.94 16.65
N VAL A 171 -4.67 15.24 16.95
CA VAL A 171 -5.15 16.55 17.41
C VAL A 171 -5.46 16.43 18.89
N ARG A 172 -4.75 17.16 19.75
CA ARG A 172 -4.93 17.14 21.20
C ARG A 172 -5.37 18.48 21.74
N THR A 173 -6.41 18.46 22.57
CA THR A 173 -6.87 19.65 23.32
C THR A 173 -6.61 19.45 24.81
N GLU A 174 -6.29 20.52 25.49
CA GLU A 174 -6.02 20.55 26.93
C GLU A 174 -7.08 21.39 27.65
N GLY A 175 -7.50 20.91 28.79
CA GLY A 175 -8.50 21.54 29.64
C GLY A 175 -8.03 21.62 31.09
N GLN A 176 -8.99 21.93 31.97
CA GLN A 176 -8.80 21.97 33.42
C GLN A 176 -9.93 21.19 34.08
N ALA A 177 -9.56 20.20 34.87
CA ALA A 177 -10.54 19.41 35.62
C ALA A 177 -11.29 20.25 36.64
N ALA A 178 -12.58 20.01 36.79
CA ALA A 178 -13.43 20.54 37.84
C ALA A 178 -14.60 19.59 38.08
N HIS A 179 -15.30 19.74 39.18
CA HIS A 179 -16.53 19.01 39.41
C HIS A 179 -17.61 19.41 38.39
N SER A 180 -18.29 18.46 37.75
CA SER A 180 -19.24 18.76 36.67
C SER A 180 -20.41 19.67 37.06
N ALA A 181 -20.76 19.71 38.36
CA ALA A 181 -21.77 20.63 38.91
C ALA A 181 -21.29 22.12 38.89
N TYR A 182 -19.99 22.35 38.74
CA TYR A 182 -19.39 23.68 38.73
C TYR A 182 -18.50 23.88 37.52
N PRO A 183 -19.05 23.78 36.26
CA PRO A 183 -18.26 23.74 35.04
C PRO A 183 -17.49 25.04 34.78
N HIS A 184 -17.90 26.16 35.40
CA HIS A 184 -17.22 27.44 35.30
C HIS A 184 -15.85 27.48 36.02
N LEU A 185 -15.54 26.51 36.86
CA LEU A 185 -14.25 26.34 37.53
C LEU A 185 -13.25 25.52 36.73
N GLY A 186 -13.68 24.95 35.59
CA GLY A 186 -12.85 24.12 34.71
C GLY A 186 -12.89 24.61 33.28
N LYS A 187 -12.14 23.88 32.44
CA LYS A 187 -12.15 24.01 30.97
C LYS A 187 -12.26 22.61 30.35
N SER A 188 -13.29 22.39 29.55
CA SER A 188 -13.57 21.08 28.98
C SER A 188 -12.81 20.88 27.65
N ALA A 189 -11.76 20.07 27.67
CA ALA A 189 -11.03 19.67 26.48
C ALA A 189 -11.91 18.90 25.47
N THR A 190 -12.81 18.02 25.95
CA THR A 190 -13.72 17.27 25.06
C THR A 190 -14.67 18.19 24.31
N ARG A 191 -15.21 19.23 24.96
CA ARG A 191 -16.06 20.22 24.30
C ARG A 191 -15.29 21.02 23.26
N ASP A 192 -14.08 21.48 23.61
CA ASP A 192 -13.21 22.21 22.70
C ASP A 192 -12.87 21.40 21.46
N LEU A 193 -12.53 20.10 21.64
CA LEU A 193 -12.22 19.20 20.53
C LEU A 193 -13.45 18.95 19.63
N VAL A 194 -14.63 18.72 20.22
CA VAL A 194 -15.87 18.51 19.44
C VAL A 194 -16.21 19.73 18.60
N HIS A 195 -16.09 20.95 19.16
CA HIS A 195 -16.31 22.17 18.39
C HIS A 195 -15.29 22.33 17.27
N LEU A 196 -14.02 22.06 17.56
CA LEU A 196 -12.94 22.14 16.58
C LEU A 196 -13.18 21.13 15.43
N LEU A 197 -13.54 19.87 15.74
CA LEU A 197 -13.83 18.86 14.72
C LEU A 197 -15.08 19.20 13.89
N HIS A 198 -16.09 19.83 14.48
CA HIS A 198 -17.25 20.29 13.73
C HIS A 198 -16.89 21.37 12.69
N GLU A 199 -15.94 22.27 13.01
CA GLU A 199 -15.45 23.27 12.07
C GLU A 199 -14.68 22.64 10.91
N LEU A 200 -14.18 21.41 11.04
CA LEU A 200 -13.46 20.70 10.00
C LEU A 200 -14.35 20.41 8.78
N ASP A 201 -15.64 20.15 9.00
CA ASP A 201 -16.62 19.92 7.93
C ASP A 201 -16.80 21.13 7.00
N ALA A 202 -16.53 22.33 7.50
CA ALA A 202 -16.58 23.58 6.73
C ALA A 202 -15.21 24.00 6.16
N THR A 203 -14.15 23.23 6.45
CA THR A 203 -12.79 23.55 6.01
C THR A 203 -12.60 23.10 4.56
N SER A 204 -12.21 24.03 3.69
CA SER A 204 -11.91 23.71 2.29
C SER A 204 -10.51 23.12 2.16
N PHE A 205 -10.43 21.99 1.48
CA PHE A 205 -9.20 21.31 1.12
C PHE A 205 -8.95 21.34 -0.38
N PRO A 206 -7.70 21.13 -0.86
CA PRO A 206 -7.37 21.04 -2.26
C PRO A 206 -8.13 19.92 -2.96
N SER A 207 -8.44 20.14 -4.23
CA SER A 207 -8.91 19.13 -5.17
C SER A 207 -7.98 19.05 -6.37
N ASP A 208 -7.92 17.89 -7.01
CA ASP A 208 -7.16 17.65 -8.23
C ASP A 208 -8.10 17.11 -9.33
N PRO A 209 -8.01 17.61 -10.57
CA PRO A 209 -8.90 17.17 -11.65
C PRO A 209 -8.84 15.67 -11.95
N LEU A 210 -7.70 15.02 -11.69
CA LEU A 210 -7.50 13.58 -11.90
C LEU A 210 -7.78 12.78 -10.63
N LEU A 211 -7.21 13.19 -9.49
CA LEU A 211 -7.28 12.42 -8.24
C LEU A 211 -8.55 12.71 -7.42
N GLY A 212 -9.32 13.75 -7.79
CA GLY A 212 -10.53 14.15 -7.09
C GLY A 212 -10.24 15.00 -5.85
N GLU A 213 -11.00 14.80 -4.79
CA GLU A 213 -10.95 15.63 -3.58
C GLU A 213 -10.03 15.04 -2.50
N THR A 214 -9.38 15.93 -1.73
CA THR A 214 -8.80 15.56 -0.43
C THR A 214 -9.92 15.15 0.52
N THR A 215 -9.76 14.04 1.23
CA THR A 215 -10.74 13.57 2.20
C THR A 215 -10.13 13.42 3.58
N VAL A 216 -10.92 13.74 4.62
CA VAL A 216 -10.50 13.63 6.02
C VAL A 216 -11.39 12.62 6.73
N ASN A 217 -10.77 11.64 7.38
CA ASN A 217 -11.45 10.68 8.24
C ASN A 217 -11.08 10.92 9.71
N ILE A 218 -12.07 11.07 10.56
CA ILE A 218 -11.91 11.08 12.02
C ILE A 218 -11.90 9.63 12.48
N GLY A 219 -10.68 9.02 12.54
CA GLY A 219 -10.51 7.59 12.77
C GLY A 219 -10.64 7.18 14.24
N ALA A 220 -10.37 8.09 15.17
CA ALA A 220 -10.51 7.83 16.60
C ALA A 220 -10.78 9.13 17.34
N LEU A 221 -11.55 9.04 18.43
CA LEU A 221 -11.86 10.12 19.35
C LEU A 221 -11.86 9.57 20.79
N SER A 222 -11.13 10.22 21.68
CA SER A 222 -11.06 9.86 23.09
C SER A 222 -10.85 11.09 23.97
N GLY A 223 -11.19 10.98 25.25
CA GLY A 223 -11.00 12.09 26.19
C GLY A 223 -11.79 11.96 27.48
N GLY A 224 -11.46 12.84 28.42
CA GLY A 224 -12.07 12.85 29.76
C GLY A 224 -11.50 11.80 30.69
N VAL A 225 -12.04 11.74 31.89
CA VAL A 225 -11.66 10.78 32.94
C VAL A 225 -12.88 10.14 33.62
N ALA A 226 -13.99 10.88 33.77
CA ALA A 226 -15.27 10.43 34.33
C ALA A 226 -16.39 11.41 33.93
N ASP A 227 -17.64 10.95 33.96
CA ASP A 227 -18.82 11.72 33.57
C ASP A 227 -19.15 12.92 34.50
N ASN A 228 -18.71 12.82 35.75
CA ASN A 228 -18.87 13.87 36.75
C ASN A 228 -17.66 14.81 36.89
N VAL A 229 -16.72 14.74 35.94
CA VAL A 229 -15.49 15.60 35.87
C VAL A 229 -15.45 16.35 34.56
N VAL A 230 -15.23 17.66 34.62
CA VAL A 230 -14.90 18.48 33.43
C VAL A 230 -13.61 17.92 32.81
N ALA A 231 -13.64 17.54 31.53
CA ALA A 231 -12.59 16.77 30.87
C ALA A 231 -11.27 17.57 30.78
N PRO A 232 -10.16 17.10 31.39
CA PRO A 232 -8.88 17.80 31.34
C PRO A 232 -8.10 17.57 30.05
N TRP A 233 -8.44 16.58 29.24
CA TRP A 233 -7.79 16.28 27.97
C TRP A 233 -8.78 15.64 26.99
N ALA A 234 -8.48 15.79 25.68
CA ALA A 234 -9.12 15.03 24.62
C ALA A 234 -8.19 14.92 23.42
N GLU A 235 -8.38 13.87 22.63
CA GLU A 235 -7.56 13.53 21.48
C GLU A 235 -8.42 13.00 20.33
N SER A 236 -8.08 13.37 19.10
CA SER A 236 -8.60 12.76 17.88
C SER A 236 -7.47 12.39 16.95
N ARG A 237 -7.60 11.26 16.26
CA ARG A 237 -6.68 10.84 15.21
C ARG A 237 -7.35 10.96 13.85
N LEU A 238 -6.76 11.80 12.99
CA LEU A 238 -7.24 12.03 11.64
C LEU A 238 -6.36 11.30 10.64
N MET A 239 -7.00 10.71 9.62
CA MET A 239 -6.38 10.21 8.40
C MET A 239 -6.84 11.08 7.25
N ILE A 240 -5.90 11.73 6.56
CA ILE A 240 -6.19 12.62 5.44
C ILE A 240 -5.64 11.99 4.17
N ARG A 241 -6.49 11.80 3.15
CA ARG A 241 -6.08 11.35 1.82
C ARG A 241 -5.71 12.57 0.98
N LEU A 242 -4.46 12.61 0.53
CA LEU A 242 -3.87 13.74 -0.15
C LEU A 242 -4.06 13.64 -1.67
N VAL A 243 -4.36 14.77 -2.31
CA VAL A 243 -4.35 14.93 -3.78
C VAL A 243 -3.39 16.06 -4.19
N SER A 244 -2.77 16.72 -3.22
CA SER A 244 -1.78 17.79 -3.36
C SER A 244 -0.60 17.54 -2.42
N PRO A 245 0.49 18.33 -2.49
CA PRO A 245 1.60 18.23 -1.56
C PRO A 245 1.14 18.33 -0.09
N ALA A 246 1.79 17.54 0.78
CA ALA A 246 1.40 17.41 2.18
C ALA A 246 1.51 18.72 2.97
N ASP A 247 2.47 19.57 2.64
CA ASP A 247 2.71 20.89 3.27
C ASP A 247 1.53 21.86 3.05
N GLU A 248 0.87 21.78 1.89
CA GLU A 248 -0.34 22.57 1.62
C GLU A 248 -1.47 22.15 2.58
N VAL A 249 -1.74 20.86 2.71
CA VAL A 249 -2.78 20.33 3.59
C VAL A 249 -2.41 20.55 5.08
N SER A 250 -1.15 20.35 5.45
CA SER A 250 -0.67 20.60 6.81
C SER A 250 -0.89 22.05 7.20
N SER A 251 -0.59 23.01 6.31
CA SER A 251 -0.83 24.44 6.55
C SER A 251 -2.32 24.77 6.74
N ILE A 252 -3.21 24.06 6.07
CA ILE A 252 -4.67 24.22 6.27
C ILE A 252 -5.07 23.70 7.66
N ILE A 253 -4.60 22.54 8.06
CA ILE A 253 -4.87 21.94 9.38
C ILE A 253 -4.28 22.81 10.50
N GLU A 254 -3.09 23.37 10.32
CA GLU A 254 -2.47 24.30 11.29
C GLU A 254 -3.30 25.58 11.48
N ARG A 255 -3.79 26.17 10.39
CA ARG A 255 -4.71 27.34 10.45
C ARG A 255 -6.04 26.98 11.09
N TRP A 256 -6.60 25.82 10.76
CA TRP A 256 -7.83 25.31 11.37
C TRP A 256 -7.65 25.12 12.89
N ALA A 257 -6.57 24.53 13.33
CA ALA A 257 -6.27 24.35 14.75
C ALA A 257 -6.04 25.70 15.45
N ALA A 258 -5.40 26.65 14.78
CA ALA A 258 -5.15 28.04 15.21
C ALA A 258 -4.67 28.16 16.67
N GLY A 259 -3.80 27.24 17.12
CA GLY A 259 -3.28 27.21 18.50
C GLY A 259 -4.28 26.69 19.55
N ARG A 260 -5.50 26.30 19.16
CA ARG A 260 -6.52 25.72 20.06
C ARG A 260 -6.25 24.24 20.38
N ALA A 261 -5.41 23.59 19.59
CA ALA A 261 -4.99 22.19 19.77
C ALA A 261 -3.51 22.03 19.47
N LYS A 262 -2.88 21.02 20.09
CA LYS A 262 -1.56 20.52 19.68
C LYS A 262 -1.74 19.53 18.55
N LEU A 263 -0.88 19.64 17.54
CA LEU A 263 -0.84 18.74 16.40
C LEU A 263 0.42 17.88 16.48
N GLU A 264 0.25 16.57 16.37
CA GLU A 264 1.36 15.61 16.25
C GLU A 264 1.22 14.91 14.90
N TRP A 265 2.16 15.20 14.00
CA TRP A 265 2.16 14.65 12.65
C TRP A 265 2.77 13.26 12.62
N GLY A 266 2.10 12.37 11.92
CA GLY A 266 2.55 11.01 11.64
C GLY A 266 3.22 10.89 10.27
N PRO A 267 3.47 9.65 9.82
CA PRO A 267 4.02 9.37 8.51
C PRO A 267 3.20 9.99 7.38
N THR A 268 3.90 10.41 6.33
CA THR A 268 3.31 11.03 5.14
C THR A 268 3.71 10.24 3.90
N VAL A 269 2.74 9.96 3.04
CA VAL A 269 2.93 9.38 1.72
C VAL A 269 2.39 10.37 0.70
N PRO A 270 3.17 10.83 -0.29
CA PRO A 270 2.68 11.79 -1.29
C PRO A 270 1.72 11.13 -2.28
N PRO A 271 0.83 11.91 -2.93
CA PRO A 271 0.07 11.43 -4.09
C PRO A 271 1.00 11.25 -5.29
N VAL A 272 0.69 10.27 -6.15
CA VAL A 272 1.51 9.95 -7.34
C VAL A 272 0.63 9.92 -8.58
N ARG A 273 1.14 10.47 -9.68
CA ARG A 273 0.59 10.26 -11.03
C ARG A 273 1.30 9.07 -11.66
N LEU A 274 0.53 8.22 -12.31
CA LEU A 274 0.99 6.94 -12.83
C LEU A 274 0.97 6.90 -14.35
N GLY A 275 1.82 6.06 -14.92
CA GLY A 275 1.78 5.74 -16.33
C GLY A 275 0.51 4.99 -16.71
N VAL A 276 0.05 5.20 -17.93
CA VAL A 276 -1.06 4.47 -18.52
C VAL A 276 -0.68 3.93 -19.88
N VAL A 277 -1.24 2.81 -20.25
CA VAL A 277 -1.13 2.24 -21.60
C VAL A 277 -2.53 2.06 -22.21
N GLN A 278 -2.65 2.17 -23.51
CA GLN A 278 -3.94 2.04 -24.19
C GLN A 278 -4.53 0.64 -24.04
N GLY A 279 -5.87 0.56 -24.05
CA GLY A 279 -6.61 -0.69 -24.02
C GLY A 279 -6.96 -1.22 -22.64
N PHE A 280 -6.67 -0.45 -21.58
CA PHE A 280 -7.11 -0.73 -20.21
C PHE A 280 -8.18 0.26 -19.76
N ARG A 281 -9.13 -0.23 -18.95
CA ARG A 281 -9.99 0.66 -18.17
C ARG A 281 -9.10 1.34 -17.12
N THR A 282 -9.38 2.59 -16.79
CA THR A 282 -8.61 3.35 -15.83
C THR A 282 -9.42 3.71 -14.60
N SER A 283 -8.74 3.88 -13.47
CA SER A 283 -9.30 4.32 -12.20
C SER A 283 -8.32 5.18 -11.43
N VAL A 284 -8.75 5.70 -10.28
CA VAL A 284 -7.89 6.34 -9.28
C VAL A 284 -7.84 5.44 -8.06
N ALA A 285 -6.64 5.08 -7.60
CA ALA A 285 -6.48 4.39 -6.34
C ALA A 285 -6.56 5.40 -5.18
N ALA A 286 -7.60 5.27 -4.35
CA ALA A 286 -7.80 6.18 -3.22
C ALA A 286 -6.89 5.88 -2.02
N PHE A 287 -6.02 4.87 -2.12
CA PHE A 287 -5.08 4.43 -1.10
C PHE A 287 -3.63 4.76 -1.48
N ALA A 288 -2.73 4.71 -0.51
CA ALA A 288 -1.30 4.88 -0.70
C ALA A 288 -0.65 3.50 -0.95
N THR A 289 0.47 3.48 -1.64
CA THR A 289 1.23 2.29 -2.03
C THR A 289 2.72 2.50 -1.78
N ASP A 290 3.54 1.49 -2.06
CA ASP A 290 5.00 1.54 -2.00
C ASP A 290 5.66 2.40 -3.10
N ILE A 291 4.92 2.79 -4.13
CA ILE A 291 5.46 3.53 -5.29
C ILE A 291 6.30 4.76 -4.90
N PRO A 292 5.88 5.65 -3.98
CA PRO A 292 6.70 6.79 -3.59
C PRO A 292 8.05 6.41 -2.97
N ALA A 293 8.11 5.27 -2.27
CA ALA A 293 9.34 4.76 -1.67
C ALA A 293 10.27 4.10 -2.71
N LEU A 294 9.73 3.69 -3.87
CA LEU A 294 10.45 3.09 -5.00
C LEU A 294 10.77 4.09 -6.12
N ALA A 295 10.95 5.36 -5.79
CA ALA A 295 11.05 6.47 -6.75
C ALA A 295 12.17 6.34 -7.81
N LEU A 296 13.20 5.53 -7.58
CA LEU A 296 14.30 5.32 -8.52
C LEU A 296 14.05 4.21 -9.55
N TRP A 297 12.93 3.47 -9.44
CA TRP A 297 12.66 2.30 -10.27
C TRP A 297 11.99 2.60 -11.63
N GLY A 298 11.98 3.87 -12.05
CA GLY A 298 11.46 4.32 -13.34
C GLY A 298 10.02 4.78 -13.31
N THR A 299 9.35 4.81 -14.46
CA THR A 299 7.95 5.23 -14.57
C THR A 299 7.04 4.21 -13.87
N PRO A 300 6.28 4.62 -12.84
CA PRO A 300 5.41 3.70 -12.11
C PRO A 300 4.08 3.49 -12.82
N TYR A 301 3.62 2.24 -12.83
CA TYR A 301 2.27 1.80 -13.20
C TYR A 301 1.68 1.04 -12.02
N LEU A 302 0.36 1.03 -11.89
CA LEU A 302 -0.33 0.31 -10.81
C LEU A 302 -1.52 -0.45 -11.39
N TYR A 303 -1.53 -1.76 -11.16
CA TYR A 303 -2.57 -2.66 -11.65
C TYR A 303 -2.66 -3.89 -10.76
N GLY A 304 -3.85 -4.44 -10.55
CA GLY A 304 -4.01 -5.79 -10.02
C GLY A 304 -5.46 -6.27 -9.97
N PRO A 305 -5.64 -7.59 -9.93
CA PRO A 305 -6.93 -8.24 -9.72
C PRO A 305 -7.41 -8.05 -8.28
N GLY A 306 -8.71 -8.26 -8.08
CA GLY A 306 -9.34 -8.13 -6.78
C GLY A 306 -9.68 -6.70 -6.42
N SER A 307 -10.37 -6.53 -5.31
CA SER A 307 -10.88 -5.23 -4.85
C SER A 307 -10.33 -4.86 -3.49
N ILE A 308 -9.87 -3.62 -3.34
CA ILE A 308 -9.47 -3.04 -2.04
C ILE A 308 -10.62 -3.05 -1.01
N HIS A 309 -11.87 -3.14 -1.46
CA HIS A 309 -13.04 -3.16 -0.58
C HIS A 309 -13.18 -4.44 0.23
N VAL A 310 -12.50 -5.53 -0.16
CA VAL A 310 -12.47 -6.80 0.58
C VAL A 310 -11.11 -7.08 1.22
N ALA A 311 -10.08 -6.30 0.88
CA ALA A 311 -8.79 -6.35 1.56
C ALA A 311 -8.93 -6.05 3.05
N HIS A 312 -8.07 -6.63 3.89
CA HIS A 312 -8.03 -6.47 5.35
C HIS A 312 -9.27 -7.01 6.09
N ARG A 313 -10.23 -7.63 5.40
CA ARG A 313 -11.42 -8.23 5.99
C ARG A 313 -11.20 -9.72 6.26
N ASP A 314 -12.03 -10.30 7.14
CA ASP A 314 -11.98 -11.74 7.42
C ASP A 314 -12.49 -12.59 6.25
N ASP A 315 -13.27 -12.00 5.36
CA ASP A 315 -13.79 -12.59 4.13
C ASP A 315 -13.02 -12.19 2.86
N GLU A 316 -11.76 -11.77 3.01
CA GLU A 316 -10.88 -11.42 1.90
C GLU A 316 -10.86 -12.51 0.83
N HIS A 317 -10.98 -12.10 -0.43
CA HIS A 317 -11.05 -12.99 -1.57
C HIS A 317 -10.68 -12.32 -2.88
N VAL A 318 -10.40 -13.15 -3.90
CA VAL A 318 -10.22 -12.72 -5.28
C VAL A 318 -10.87 -13.76 -6.23
N SER A 319 -11.33 -13.32 -7.38
CA SER A 319 -11.79 -14.24 -8.42
C SER A 319 -10.59 -15.00 -9.01
N MET A 320 -10.71 -16.34 -9.13
CA MET A 320 -9.68 -17.15 -9.78
C MET A 320 -9.54 -16.80 -11.27
N ASP A 321 -10.60 -16.33 -11.92
CA ASP A 321 -10.54 -15.89 -13.32
C ASP A 321 -9.83 -14.54 -13.44
N GLU A 322 -10.07 -13.58 -12.52
CA GLU A 322 -9.31 -12.34 -12.46
C GLU A 322 -7.80 -12.57 -12.26
N LEU A 323 -7.40 -13.57 -11.44
CA LEU A 323 -5.99 -13.93 -11.29
C LEU A 323 -5.38 -14.46 -12.60
N ARG A 324 -6.12 -15.24 -13.37
CA ARG A 324 -5.68 -15.74 -14.69
C ARG A 324 -5.59 -14.63 -15.72
N GLU A 325 -6.59 -13.75 -15.76
CA GLU A 325 -6.63 -12.58 -16.65
C GLU A 325 -5.51 -11.59 -16.34
N ALA A 326 -5.18 -11.40 -15.05
CA ALA A 326 -4.10 -10.53 -14.62
C ALA A 326 -2.73 -10.96 -15.17
N VAL A 327 -2.49 -12.26 -15.39
CA VAL A 327 -1.26 -12.74 -16.04
C VAL A 327 -1.08 -12.11 -17.42
N ALA A 328 -2.13 -12.14 -18.26
CA ALA A 328 -2.08 -11.53 -19.59
C ALA A 328 -2.06 -9.98 -19.54
N ALA A 329 -2.70 -9.40 -18.53
CA ALA A 329 -2.68 -7.96 -18.33
C ALA A 329 -1.27 -7.46 -17.98
N TYR A 330 -0.56 -8.09 -17.04
CA TYR A 330 0.83 -7.74 -16.71
C TYR A 330 1.77 -7.88 -17.90
N GLU A 331 1.63 -8.96 -18.72
CA GLU A 331 2.38 -9.10 -19.97
C GLU A 331 2.12 -7.90 -20.91
N ALA A 332 0.86 -7.54 -21.11
CA ALA A 332 0.50 -6.44 -22.03
C ALA A 332 0.98 -5.07 -21.52
N ILE A 333 0.85 -4.80 -20.20
CA ILE A 333 1.34 -3.56 -19.60
C ILE A 333 2.86 -3.48 -19.76
N ALA A 334 3.60 -4.54 -19.42
CA ALA A 334 5.06 -4.59 -19.53
C ALA A 334 5.55 -4.33 -20.96
N GLN A 335 4.91 -4.93 -21.95
CA GLN A 335 5.30 -4.77 -23.34
C GLN A 335 4.99 -3.36 -23.89
N ARG A 336 3.80 -2.83 -23.60
CA ARG A 336 3.34 -1.53 -24.10
C ARG A 336 4.04 -0.37 -23.40
N SER A 337 4.36 -0.47 -22.12
CA SER A 337 5.03 0.58 -21.36
C SER A 337 6.44 0.93 -21.82
N LEU A 338 7.08 0.08 -22.64
CA LEU A 338 8.37 0.39 -23.26
C LEU A 338 8.24 1.00 -24.68
N THR A 339 7.04 1.00 -25.27
CA THR A 339 6.80 1.47 -26.64
C THR A 339 6.03 2.78 -26.70
N ASP A 340 5.27 3.09 -25.66
CA ASP A 340 4.56 4.36 -25.48
C ASP A 340 5.46 5.39 -24.76
#